data_fb5ccac90dbd0e4abc8cdf2233946a80
#
_entry.id   fb5ccac90dbd0e4abc8cdf2233946a80
#
_cell.length_a   1.000
_cell.length_b   1.000
_cell.length_c   1.000
_cell.angle_alpha   90.00
_cell.angle_beta   90.00
_cell.angle_gamma   90.00
#
_symmetry.space_group_name_H-M   'P 1'
#
loop_
_entity.id
_entity.type
_entity.pdbx_description
1 polymer ?
#
loop_
_entity_poly.entity_id
_entity_poly.type
_entity_poly.pdbx_seq_one_letter_code
_entity_poly.pdbx_strand_id
1 'polypeptide(L)'
;MAALLCLAAVAGVRADDFAALRAEAAGRTVRLAPGTQLEALVVSDYRSQNMELNPNVSWDKVDLGENLRTAYVESPDGRYGFRLRFAGIYENRLERGDRVRLDLGGCSLTGETDPERYTVDGLCTANVEVLERGVALPAKERRIADLKDEDLYTYVT
;
A
#
# COMPACT_ATOMS: atom_id res chain seq x y z
N MET A 1 -33.19 4.27 -35.18
CA MET A 1 -32.83 4.12 -33.77
C MET A 1 -31.41 3.62 -33.69
N ALA A 2 -30.46 4.51 -33.41
CA ALA A 2 -29.06 4.16 -33.29
C ALA A 2 -28.75 3.92 -31.82
N ALA A 3 -28.35 2.69 -31.46
CA ALA A 3 -27.92 2.33 -30.12
C ALA A 3 -26.49 2.85 -29.93
N LEU A 4 -26.32 3.81 -29.06
CA LEU A 4 -25.01 4.33 -28.63
C LEU A 4 -24.41 3.34 -27.63
N LEU A 5 -23.45 2.53 -28.09
CA LEU A 5 -22.67 1.66 -27.23
C LEU A 5 -21.64 2.54 -26.46
N CYS A 6 -21.95 2.84 -25.19
CA CYS A 6 -20.95 3.41 -24.28
C CYS A 6 -19.90 2.33 -23.96
N LEU A 7 -18.78 2.36 -24.65
CA LEU A 7 -17.58 1.63 -24.24
C LEU A 7 -16.99 2.35 -23.03
N ALA A 8 -17.27 1.84 -21.81
CA ALA A 8 -16.53 2.24 -20.63
C ALA A 8 -15.09 1.73 -20.80
N ALA A 9 -14.15 2.63 -21.09
CA ALA A 9 -12.74 2.33 -21.04
C ALA A 9 -12.38 2.00 -19.59
N VAL A 10 -12.14 0.73 -19.29
CA VAL A 10 -11.49 0.33 -18.05
C VAL A 10 -10.05 0.86 -18.16
N ALA A 11 -9.80 2.01 -17.53
CA ALA A 11 -8.45 2.53 -17.40
C ALA A 11 -7.65 1.50 -16.61
N GLY A 12 -6.73 0.81 -17.28
CA GLY A 12 -5.82 -0.13 -16.62
C GLY A 12 -4.97 0.66 -15.63
N VAL A 13 -5.06 0.28 -14.36
CA VAL A 13 -4.24 0.81 -13.28
C VAL A 13 -2.77 0.51 -13.60
N ARG A 14 -1.93 1.54 -13.67
CA ARG A 14 -0.51 1.45 -14.04
C ARG A 14 0.39 1.78 -12.85
N ALA A 15 1.67 1.37 -12.91
CA ALA A 15 2.69 1.78 -11.93
C ALA A 15 2.81 3.32 -11.80
N ASP A 16 2.44 4.05 -12.84
CA ASP A 16 2.37 5.52 -12.86
C ASP A 16 1.40 6.09 -11.80
N ASP A 17 0.43 5.30 -11.35
CA ASP A 17 -0.55 5.75 -10.33
C ASP A 17 0.11 5.92 -8.95
N PHE A 18 1.08 5.06 -8.59
CA PHE A 18 1.88 5.27 -7.37
C PHE A 18 2.69 6.56 -7.44
N ALA A 19 3.36 6.83 -8.55
CA ALA A 19 4.15 8.03 -8.74
C ALA A 19 3.28 9.30 -8.68
N ALA A 20 2.11 9.28 -9.32
CA ALA A 20 1.17 10.39 -9.32
C ALA A 20 0.65 10.69 -7.89
N LEU A 21 0.23 9.66 -7.15
CA LEU A 21 -0.23 9.79 -5.77
C LEU A 21 0.87 10.30 -4.84
N ARG A 22 2.12 9.81 -5.00
CA ARG A 22 3.28 10.31 -4.25
C ARG A 22 3.53 11.78 -4.52
N ALA A 23 3.50 12.21 -5.78
CA ALA A 23 3.68 13.61 -6.15
C ALA A 23 2.57 14.51 -5.58
N GLU A 24 1.32 14.03 -5.57
CA GLU A 24 0.19 14.75 -5.01
C GLU A 24 0.32 14.94 -3.50
N ALA A 25 0.79 13.93 -2.77
CA ALA A 25 0.88 13.94 -1.30
C ALA A 25 2.25 14.35 -0.76
N ALA A 26 3.20 14.75 -1.59
CA ALA A 26 4.56 15.07 -1.16
C ALA A 26 4.59 16.13 -0.04
N GLY A 27 5.04 15.74 1.15
CA GLY A 27 5.14 16.61 2.33
C GLY A 27 3.81 17.10 2.90
N ARG A 28 2.69 16.46 2.56
CA ARG A 28 1.36 16.86 3.04
C ARG A 28 0.38 15.68 3.12
N THR A 29 -0.75 15.93 3.75
CA THR A 29 -1.90 15.01 3.71
C THR A 29 -2.92 15.51 2.69
N VAL A 30 -3.38 14.61 1.82
CA VAL A 30 -4.45 14.86 0.85
C VAL A 30 -5.58 13.87 1.05
N ARG A 31 -6.82 14.30 0.76
CA ARG A 31 -7.96 13.39 0.68
C ARG A 31 -8.14 12.96 -0.76
N LEU A 32 -8.10 11.65 -0.98
CA LEU A 32 -8.18 11.09 -2.31
C LEU A 32 -9.60 11.22 -2.90
N ALA A 33 -9.68 11.56 -4.17
CA ALA A 33 -10.93 11.75 -4.87
C ALA A 33 -11.74 10.45 -4.98
N PRO A 34 -13.09 10.50 -5.01
CA PRO A 34 -13.91 9.34 -5.33
C PRO A 34 -13.49 8.69 -6.66
N GLY A 35 -13.41 7.35 -6.66
CA GLY A 35 -12.99 6.59 -7.83
C GLY A 35 -11.46 6.44 -8.00
N THR A 36 -10.66 6.99 -7.07
CA THR A 36 -9.21 6.70 -7.05
C THR A 36 -8.99 5.22 -6.76
N GLN A 37 -8.36 4.52 -7.68
CA GLN A 37 -8.04 3.10 -7.56
C GLN A 37 -6.55 2.86 -7.73
N LEU A 38 -6.02 1.86 -7.05
CA LEU A 38 -4.62 1.47 -7.11
C LEU A 38 -4.51 -0.06 -7.19
N GLU A 39 -3.73 -0.57 -8.13
CA GLU A 39 -3.35 -1.98 -8.17
C GLU A 39 -1.98 -2.14 -7.52
N ALA A 40 -1.85 -3.10 -6.60
CA ALA A 40 -0.66 -3.27 -5.78
C ALA A 40 -0.36 -4.74 -5.48
N LEU A 41 0.89 -5.02 -5.09
CA LEU A 41 1.33 -6.30 -4.56
C LEU A 41 1.57 -6.16 -3.06
N VAL A 42 1.05 -7.09 -2.28
CA VAL A 42 1.20 -7.10 -0.82
C VAL A 42 2.54 -7.72 -0.45
N VAL A 43 3.37 -6.97 0.27
CA VAL A 43 4.71 -7.43 0.72
C VAL A 43 4.72 -7.90 2.18
N SER A 44 3.65 -7.67 2.91
CA SER A 44 3.46 -8.06 4.31
C SER A 44 2.46 -9.19 4.48
N ASP A 45 2.43 -9.84 5.64
CA ASP A 45 1.45 -10.87 5.97
C ASP A 45 0.78 -10.53 7.31
N TYR A 46 -0.54 -10.35 7.31
CA TYR A 46 -1.30 -9.99 8.51
C TYR A 46 -1.14 -11.01 9.65
N ARG A 47 -0.84 -12.29 9.33
CA ARG A 47 -0.64 -13.37 10.31
C ARG A 47 0.72 -13.33 10.98
N SER A 48 1.71 -12.74 10.31
CA SER A 48 3.11 -12.71 10.80
C SER A 48 3.42 -11.50 11.68
N GLN A 49 2.43 -10.65 11.94
CA GLN A 49 2.60 -9.42 12.70
C GLN A 49 3.82 -8.63 12.21
N ASN A 50 3.62 -7.76 11.23
CA ASN A 50 4.67 -6.90 10.66
C ASN A 50 5.11 -5.85 11.67
N MET A 51 5.65 -6.32 12.80
CA MET A 51 6.10 -5.39 13.83
C MET A 51 7.44 -4.81 13.44
N GLU A 52 7.52 -3.50 13.40
CA GLU A 52 8.76 -2.79 13.63
C GLU A 52 9.19 -3.08 15.08
N LEU A 53 9.61 -4.32 15.33
CA LEU A 53 10.12 -4.70 16.62
C LEU A 53 11.49 -4.07 16.80
N ASN A 54 11.52 -2.97 17.54
CA ASN A 54 12.76 -2.57 18.18
C ASN A 54 13.03 -3.53 19.33
N PRO A 55 14.05 -4.40 19.28
CA PRO A 55 14.34 -5.36 20.34
C PRO A 55 14.72 -4.69 21.68
N ASN A 56 14.96 -3.38 21.67
CA ASN A 56 15.25 -2.57 22.86
C ASN A 56 13.99 -1.97 23.51
N VAL A 57 12.82 -2.22 22.96
CA VAL A 57 11.54 -1.74 23.51
C VAL A 57 10.80 -2.90 24.14
N SER A 58 10.38 -2.75 25.39
CA SER A 58 9.58 -3.78 26.07
C SER A 58 8.24 -3.98 25.38
N TRP A 59 7.71 -5.21 25.45
CA TRP A 59 6.45 -5.62 24.81
C TRP A 59 5.23 -4.76 25.17
N ASP A 60 5.20 -4.19 26.37
CA ASP A 60 4.17 -3.29 26.86
C ASP A 60 4.12 -1.95 26.11
N LYS A 61 5.14 -1.65 25.31
CA LYS A 61 5.24 -0.44 24.49
C LYS A 61 4.94 -0.68 23.01
N VAL A 62 4.66 -1.93 22.62
CA VAL A 62 4.30 -2.27 21.24
C VAL A 62 2.80 -2.08 21.06
N ASP A 63 2.40 -1.21 20.13
CA ASP A 63 1.00 -1.07 19.74
C ASP A 63 0.58 -2.23 18.82
N LEU A 64 0.09 -3.29 19.46
CA LEU A 64 -0.42 -4.47 18.76
C LEU A 64 -1.63 -4.14 17.86
N GLY A 65 -2.46 -3.19 18.28
CA GLY A 65 -3.61 -2.74 17.49
C GLY A 65 -3.16 -2.06 16.20
N GLU A 66 -2.18 -1.18 16.29
CA GLU A 66 -1.61 -0.52 15.11
C GLU A 66 -1.00 -1.55 14.15
N ASN A 67 -0.28 -2.51 14.69
CA ASN A 67 0.33 -3.57 13.90
C ASN A 67 -0.71 -4.43 13.16
N LEU A 68 -1.78 -4.84 13.83
CA LEU A 68 -2.82 -5.68 13.22
C LEU A 68 -3.56 -4.98 12.08
N ARG A 69 -3.67 -3.66 12.11
CA ARG A 69 -4.34 -2.87 11.07
C ARG A 69 -3.41 -2.31 10.01
N THR A 70 -2.11 -2.62 10.08
CA THR A 70 -1.12 -2.13 9.11
C THR A 70 -0.78 -3.22 8.08
N ALA A 71 -0.71 -2.84 6.82
CA ALA A 71 -0.15 -3.65 5.74
C ALA A 71 0.81 -2.80 4.90
N TYR A 72 1.70 -3.48 4.17
CA TYR A 72 2.62 -2.84 3.24
C TYR A 72 2.38 -3.40 1.85
N VAL A 73 2.33 -2.51 0.88
CA VAL A 73 2.13 -2.84 -0.54
C VAL A 73 3.15 -2.12 -1.39
N GLU A 74 3.49 -2.74 -2.50
CA GLU A 74 4.33 -2.14 -3.52
C GLU A 74 3.63 -2.07 -4.87
N SER A 75 4.14 -1.20 -5.76
CA SER A 75 3.71 -1.14 -7.14
C SER A 75 4.02 -2.45 -7.88
N PRO A 76 3.26 -2.82 -8.92
CA PRO A 76 3.49 -4.06 -9.65
C PRO A 76 4.90 -4.22 -10.24
N ASP A 77 5.62 -3.13 -10.44
CA ASP A 77 7.03 -3.12 -10.87
C ASP A 77 8.04 -3.05 -9.71
N GLY A 78 7.57 -3.07 -8.46
CA GLY A 78 8.39 -3.02 -7.25
C GLY A 78 9.07 -1.67 -6.97
N ARG A 79 8.75 -0.59 -7.72
CA ARG A 79 9.46 0.69 -7.60
C ARG A 79 9.07 1.51 -6.39
N TYR A 80 7.80 1.47 -6.00
CA TYR A 80 7.23 2.33 -4.97
C TYR A 80 6.48 1.51 -3.94
N GLY A 81 6.56 1.89 -2.69
CA GLY A 81 5.83 1.27 -1.60
C GLY A 81 4.91 2.23 -0.86
N PHE A 82 3.80 1.71 -0.37
CA PHE A 82 2.87 2.42 0.52
C PHE A 82 2.60 1.60 1.78
N ARG A 83 2.45 2.31 2.90
CA ARG A 83 1.84 1.76 4.10
C ARG A 83 0.33 1.95 4.02
N LEU A 84 -0.41 0.90 4.25
CA LEU A 84 -1.86 0.92 4.38
C LEU A 84 -2.24 0.83 5.85
N ARG A 85 -3.16 1.68 6.28
CA ARG A 85 -3.72 1.67 7.62
C ARG A 85 -5.22 1.46 7.56
N PHE A 86 -5.66 0.32 8.07
CA PHE A 86 -7.07 -0.03 8.15
C PHE A 86 -7.74 0.67 9.34
N ALA A 87 -9.02 0.97 9.23
CA ALA A 87 -9.79 1.62 10.30
C ALA A 87 -9.90 0.73 11.54
N GLY A 88 -10.05 -0.59 11.35
CA GLY A 88 -10.17 -1.57 12.43
C GLY A 88 -9.09 -2.63 12.43
N ILE A 89 -8.81 -3.18 13.61
CA ILE A 89 -7.78 -4.21 13.83
C ILE A 89 -8.09 -5.55 13.14
N TYR A 90 -9.34 -5.79 12.74
CA TYR A 90 -9.78 -7.01 12.04
C TYR A 90 -10.02 -6.81 10.56
N GLU A 91 -9.78 -5.60 10.04
CA GLU A 91 -10.04 -5.24 8.65
C GLU A 91 -8.91 -5.68 7.70
N ASN A 92 -7.67 -5.74 8.21
CA ASN A 92 -6.53 -6.22 7.43
C ASN A 92 -6.56 -7.76 7.35
N ARG A 93 -6.65 -8.29 6.12
CA ARG A 93 -6.64 -9.72 5.79
C ARG A 93 -5.66 -10.04 4.67
N LEU A 94 -4.75 -9.12 4.40
CA LEU A 94 -3.82 -9.21 3.29
C LEU A 94 -2.66 -10.16 3.61
N GLU A 95 -2.38 -11.04 2.66
CA GLU A 95 -1.28 -12.00 2.74
C GLU A 95 -0.18 -11.62 1.75
N ARG A 96 1.05 -11.93 2.09
CA ARG A 96 2.19 -11.70 1.21
C ARG A 96 1.99 -12.41 -0.13
N GLY A 97 2.19 -11.66 -1.23
CA GLY A 97 1.97 -12.14 -2.58
C GLY A 97 0.51 -12.03 -3.05
N ASP A 98 -0.37 -11.38 -2.29
CA ASP A 98 -1.68 -10.99 -2.81
C ASP A 98 -1.48 -9.84 -3.81
N ARG A 99 -2.05 -9.98 -5.00
CA ARG A 99 -2.25 -8.89 -5.95
C ARG A 99 -3.63 -8.33 -5.72
N VAL A 100 -3.71 -7.07 -5.40
CA VAL A 100 -4.94 -6.42 -4.96
C VAL A 100 -5.27 -5.20 -5.79
N ARG A 101 -6.58 -4.92 -5.89
CA ARG A 101 -7.11 -3.63 -6.31
C ARG A 101 -7.67 -2.93 -5.08
N LEU A 102 -7.20 -1.72 -4.84
CA LEU A 102 -7.61 -0.88 -3.72
C LEU A 102 -8.50 0.25 -4.24
N ASP A 103 -9.69 0.41 -3.66
CA ASP A 103 -10.50 1.61 -3.83
C ASP A 103 -10.10 2.61 -2.73
N LEU A 104 -9.38 3.63 -3.12
CA LEU A 104 -8.83 4.64 -2.22
C LEU A 104 -9.71 5.89 -2.10
N GLY A 105 -10.84 5.91 -2.80
CA GLY A 105 -11.77 7.05 -2.79
C GLY A 105 -12.21 7.41 -1.36
N GLY A 106 -11.92 8.65 -0.96
CA GLY A 106 -12.25 9.15 0.39
C GLY A 106 -11.26 8.76 1.50
N CYS A 107 -10.24 7.94 1.22
CA CYS A 107 -9.11 7.73 2.12
C CYS A 107 -8.22 8.97 2.18
N SER A 108 -7.39 9.06 3.22
CA SER A 108 -6.35 10.09 3.33
C SER A 108 -5.00 9.50 2.95
N LEU A 109 -4.25 10.19 2.11
CA LEU A 109 -2.87 9.86 1.77
C LEU A 109 -1.95 10.91 2.37
N THR A 110 -1.03 10.49 3.24
CA THR A 110 -0.03 11.33 3.89
C THR A 110 1.35 11.01 3.36
N GLY A 111 2.06 11.99 2.83
CA GLY A 111 3.46 11.91 2.47
C GLY A 111 4.33 12.64 3.51
N GLU A 112 5.30 11.93 4.06
CA GLU A 112 6.34 12.46 4.94
C GLU A 112 7.64 12.65 4.13
N THR A 113 8.53 13.53 4.57
CA THR A 113 9.73 13.92 3.81
C THR A 113 11.05 13.48 4.44
N ASP A 114 11.04 13.01 5.69
CA ASP A 114 12.26 12.60 6.39
C ASP A 114 11.96 11.44 7.37
N PRO A 115 12.12 10.19 6.98
CA PRO A 115 12.37 9.72 5.61
C PRO A 115 11.13 9.90 4.70
N GLU A 116 11.34 9.92 3.40
CA GLU A 116 10.24 9.99 2.43
C GLU A 116 9.42 8.71 2.46
N ARG A 117 8.20 8.79 2.95
CA ARG A 117 7.28 7.65 3.06
C ARG A 117 5.83 8.07 2.93
N TYR A 118 5.00 7.13 2.51
CA TYR A 118 3.59 7.40 2.19
C TYR A 118 2.67 6.42 2.90
N THR A 119 1.62 6.96 3.53
CA THR A 119 0.63 6.20 4.28
C THR A 119 -0.77 6.51 3.79
N VAL A 120 -1.53 5.47 3.45
CA VAL A 120 -2.96 5.55 3.17
C VAL A 120 -3.72 5.17 4.43
N ASP A 121 -4.56 6.07 4.92
CA ASP A 121 -5.39 5.90 6.11
C ASP A 121 -6.88 5.77 5.78
N GLY A 122 -7.60 5.00 6.60
CA GLY A 122 -9.05 4.91 6.54
C GLY A 122 -9.59 3.80 5.66
N LEU A 123 -8.76 2.82 5.29
CA LEU A 123 -9.21 1.63 4.58
C LEU A 123 -10.07 0.72 5.48
N CYS A 124 -10.98 0.00 4.84
CA CYS A 124 -11.67 -1.15 5.43
C CYS A 124 -11.63 -2.33 4.44
N THR A 125 -12.09 -3.49 4.87
CA THR A 125 -12.10 -4.71 4.04
C THR A 125 -12.83 -4.48 2.70
N ALA A 126 -13.89 -3.66 2.69
CA ALA A 126 -14.66 -3.37 1.47
C ALA A 126 -13.88 -2.56 0.41
N ASN A 127 -12.79 -1.90 0.80
CA ASN A 127 -11.92 -1.17 -0.13
C ASN A 127 -10.95 -2.09 -0.89
N VAL A 128 -10.90 -3.38 -0.57
CA VAL A 128 -9.89 -4.30 -1.07
C VAL A 128 -10.53 -5.42 -1.87
N GLU A 129 -10.12 -5.54 -3.13
CA GLU A 129 -10.40 -6.69 -3.98
C GLU A 129 -9.11 -7.48 -4.20
N VAL A 130 -9.08 -8.75 -3.78
CA VAL A 130 -7.96 -9.65 -4.07
C VAL A 130 -8.14 -10.21 -5.48
N LEU A 131 -7.25 -9.82 -6.39
CA LEU A 131 -7.28 -10.24 -7.79
C LEU A 131 -6.60 -11.60 -7.99
N GLU A 132 -5.51 -11.84 -7.28
CA GLU A 132 -4.70 -13.05 -7.38
C GLU A 132 -3.95 -13.29 -6.08
N ARG A 133 -3.66 -14.55 -5.75
CA ARG A 133 -2.89 -14.92 -4.55
C ARG A 133 -1.58 -15.59 -4.91
N GLY A 134 -0.56 -15.41 -4.05
CA GLY A 134 0.72 -16.09 -4.19
C GLY A 134 1.54 -15.62 -5.39
N VAL A 135 1.35 -14.39 -5.83
CA VAL A 135 2.15 -13.77 -6.91
C VAL A 135 3.59 -13.59 -6.43
N ALA A 136 4.54 -13.89 -7.29
CA ALA A 136 5.94 -13.62 -7.03
C ALA A 136 6.18 -12.10 -6.95
N LEU A 137 6.82 -11.65 -5.87
CA LEU A 137 7.15 -10.24 -5.69
C LEU A 137 8.39 -9.87 -6.53
N PRO A 138 8.39 -8.71 -7.19
CA PRO A 138 9.57 -8.21 -7.89
C PRO A 138 10.64 -7.83 -6.88
N ALA A 139 11.66 -8.67 -6.73
CA ALA A 139 12.76 -8.43 -5.80
C ALA A 139 13.75 -7.42 -6.36
N LYS A 140 14.09 -6.40 -5.56
CA LYS A 140 15.20 -5.49 -5.85
C LYS A 140 16.43 -5.92 -5.07
N GLU A 141 17.52 -6.23 -5.76
CA GLU A 141 18.79 -6.46 -5.10
C GLU A 141 19.35 -5.13 -4.56
N ARG A 142 19.62 -5.09 -3.26
CA ARG A 142 20.20 -3.93 -2.57
C ARG A 142 21.24 -4.35 -1.56
N ARG A 143 22.34 -3.61 -1.50
CA ARG A 143 23.23 -3.65 -0.32
C ARG A 143 22.63 -2.75 0.75
N ILE A 144 22.82 -3.07 2.02
CA ILE A 144 22.32 -2.24 3.15
C ILE A 144 22.78 -0.78 3.00
N ALA A 145 24.03 -0.56 2.53
CA ALA A 145 24.57 0.79 2.34
C ALA A 145 23.92 1.57 1.17
N ASP A 146 23.23 0.90 0.28
CA ASP A 146 22.62 1.49 -0.91
C ASP A 146 21.09 1.68 -0.76
N LEU A 147 20.52 1.31 0.41
CA LEU A 147 19.11 1.51 0.71
C LEU A 147 18.77 3.01 0.72
N LYS A 148 17.64 3.34 0.10
CA LYS A 148 17.11 4.71 -0.01
C LYS A 148 15.68 4.77 0.48
N ASP A 149 15.17 5.97 0.70
CA ASP A 149 13.78 6.19 1.11
C ASP A 149 12.78 5.60 0.10
N GLU A 150 13.11 5.58 -1.20
CA GLU A 150 12.28 4.95 -2.23
C GLU A 150 12.15 3.43 -2.09
N ASP A 151 13.04 2.78 -1.33
CA ASP A 151 12.98 1.34 -1.05
C ASP A 151 12.07 1.01 0.14
N LEU A 152 11.60 2.01 0.89
CA LEU A 152 10.67 1.82 1.99
C LEU A 152 9.37 1.17 1.49
N TYR A 153 8.94 0.14 2.24
CA TYR A 153 7.72 -0.64 1.97
C TYR A 153 7.75 -1.42 0.65
N THR A 154 8.93 -1.63 0.06
CA THR A 154 9.10 -2.50 -1.11
C THR A 154 9.88 -3.76 -0.74
N TYR A 155 9.81 -4.79 -1.60
CA TYR A 155 10.54 -6.04 -1.39
C TYR A 155 11.97 -5.90 -1.90
N VAL A 156 12.94 -5.98 -0.99
CA VAL A 156 14.37 -5.93 -1.29
C VAL A 156 15.06 -7.22 -0.85
N THR A 157 16.11 -7.64 -1.57
CA THR A 157 16.92 -8.84 -1.32
C THR A 157 18.41 -8.50 -1.34
#